data_0b365849f8076e5bd3f63c376ff7aff0
#
_entry.id   0b365849f8076e5bd3f63c376ff7aff0
#
_cell.length_a   1.000
_cell.length_b   1.000
_cell.length_c   1.000
_cell.angle_alpha   90.00
_cell.angle_beta   90.00
_cell.angle_gamma   90.00
#
_symmetry.space_group_name_H-M   'P 1'
#
loop_
_entity.id
_entity.type
_entity.pdbx_description
1 polymer ?
#
loop_
_entity_poly.entity_id
_entity_poly.type
_entity_poly.pdbx_seq_one_letter_code
_entity_poly.pdbx_strand_id
1 'polypeptide(L)'
;MQKLSHIIFNKVFQLAGLLNRLSNSSLLALTLGIMLLMVLPRFNRNAAIVERPMNDARYFVAYVEYFRGLEPSDVIRPASNWRLGVPFIAAYLPFSPLTSINIVNIFALTLAVYLLYLSLRALTIAKGYCWLGCWLFLVSFPTFYYTSIGYVDPGVLPFMALMVYATVRKHFLFAMLAITAGALTKETIILMLPFYFISGAIEKRKYIWLQAAILLFQYVLINWLLRKYAFVSPGEHNPSFWSISAYAVMSNVMRLNSYLAPLLSLGLPALFFYLYLKYFAPHEIIKSVLIRAVLFSLPGFILVFLLTIITTYCDGRIIWQAYFLVIPSLLYGLNKTRPLS
;
A
#
# COMPACT_ATOMS: atom_id res chain seq x y z
N MET A 1 -17.60 18.37 -17.41
CA MET A 1 -17.17 17.21 -16.61
C MET A 1 -17.69 15.89 -17.18
N GLN A 2 -19.00 15.66 -17.34
CA GLN A 2 -19.56 14.40 -17.85
C GLN A 2 -19.02 14.02 -19.25
N LYS A 3 -19.01 14.95 -20.23
CA LYS A 3 -18.46 14.70 -21.59
C LYS A 3 -16.98 14.29 -21.53
N LEU A 4 -16.18 14.96 -20.67
CA LEU A 4 -14.76 14.65 -20.51
C LEU A 4 -14.56 13.25 -19.91
N SER A 5 -15.35 12.88 -18.90
CA SER A 5 -15.29 11.54 -18.32
C SER A 5 -15.64 10.45 -19.33
N HIS A 6 -16.64 10.67 -20.20
CA HIS A 6 -16.95 9.74 -21.31
C HIS A 6 -15.77 9.55 -22.28
N ILE A 7 -15.08 10.64 -22.65
CA ILE A 7 -13.88 10.56 -23.51
C ILE A 7 -12.78 9.75 -22.82
N ILE A 8 -12.49 10.06 -21.56
CA ILE A 8 -11.46 9.37 -20.76
C ILE A 8 -11.75 7.86 -20.69
N PHE A 9 -12.97 7.47 -20.28
CA PHE A 9 -13.30 6.06 -20.14
C PHE A 9 -13.37 5.31 -21.48
N ASN A 10 -13.74 5.96 -22.57
CA ASN A 10 -13.64 5.34 -23.90
C ASN A 10 -12.19 5.02 -24.25
N LYS A 11 -11.22 5.88 -23.92
CA LYS A 11 -9.79 5.61 -24.10
C LYS A 11 -9.29 4.49 -23.18
N VAL A 12 -9.75 4.44 -21.93
CA VAL A 12 -9.48 3.34 -20.99
C VAL A 12 -9.98 2.01 -21.55
N PHE A 13 -11.20 1.97 -22.11
CA PHE A 13 -11.76 0.77 -22.74
C PHE A 13 -10.95 0.33 -23.97
N GLN A 14 -10.57 1.28 -24.83
CA GLN A 14 -9.73 0.99 -26.00
C GLN A 14 -8.39 0.39 -25.58
N LEU A 15 -7.72 1.01 -24.59
CA LEU A 15 -6.44 0.52 -24.07
C LEU A 15 -6.58 -0.88 -23.47
N ALA A 16 -7.57 -1.11 -22.62
CA ALA A 16 -7.82 -2.43 -22.04
C ALA A 16 -8.08 -3.49 -23.13
N GLY A 17 -8.83 -3.14 -24.21
CA GLY A 17 -9.03 -4.01 -25.36
C GLY A 17 -7.74 -4.36 -26.10
N LEU A 18 -6.84 -3.38 -26.29
CA LEU A 18 -5.52 -3.63 -26.88
C LEU A 18 -4.68 -4.57 -25.99
N LEU A 19 -4.64 -4.32 -24.68
CA LEU A 19 -3.92 -5.16 -23.73
C LEU A 19 -4.48 -6.58 -23.67
N ASN A 20 -5.79 -6.76 -23.88
CA ASN A 20 -6.40 -8.08 -23.91
C ASN A 20 -5.86 -8.97 -25.05
N ARG A 21 -5.44 -8.34 -26.17
CA ARG A 21 -4.91 -9.02 -27.36
C ARG A 21 -3.43 -9.39 -27.26
N LEU A 22 -2.65 -8.70 -26.41
CA LEU A 22 -1.22 -8.97 -26.24
C LEU A 22 -0.99 -10.31 -25.53
N SER A 23 0.16 -10.95 -25.79
CA SER A 23 0.58 -12.15 -25.06
C SER A 23 0.90 -11.83 -23.59
N ASN A 24 0.82 -12.83 -22.71
CA ASN A 24 1.19 -12.63 -21.30
C ASN A 24 2.68 -12.29 -21.14
N SER A 25 3.55 -12.84 -21.97
CA SER A 25 4.98 -12.52 -21.97
C SER A 25 5.27 -11.08 -22.36
N SER A 26 4.61 -10.56 -23.40
CA SER A 26 4.72 -9.15 -23.78
C SER A 26 4.23 -8.21 -22.68
N LEU A 27 3.10 -8.55 -22.05
CA LEU A 27 2.53 -7.77 -20.95
C LEU A 27 3.43 -7.80 -19.71
N LEU A 28 4.04 -8.94 -19.39
CA LEU A 28 5.02 -9.06 -18.31
C LEU A 28 6.26 -8.22 -18.60
N ALA A 29 6.83 -8.31 -19.81
CA ALA A 29 7.98 -7.50 -20.20
C ALA A 29 7.71 -6.00 -20.12
N LEU A 30 6.54 -5.54 -20.61
CA LEU A 30 6.12 -4.14 -20.48
C LEU A 30 5.97 -3.72 -19.02
N THR A 31 5.40 -4.58 -18.19
CA THR A 31 5.21 -4.29 -16.75
C THR A 31 6.54 -4.17 -16.03
N LEU A 32 7.50 -5.06 -16.31
CA LEU A 32 8.86 -4.97 -15.79
C LEU A 32 9.57 -3.70 -16.31
N GLY A 33 9.42 -3.36 -17.58
CA GLY A 33 9.94 -2.12 -18.16
C GLY A 33 9.39 -0.87 -17.46
N ILE A 34 8.07 -0.79 -17.26
CA ILE A 34 7.44 0.31 -16.52
C ILE A 34 7.97 0.38 -15.09
N MET A 35 8.05 -0.74 -14.39
CA MET A 35 8.56 -0.79 -13.03
C MET A 35 10.01 -0.27 -12.95
N LEU A 36 10.88 -0.70 -13.85
CA LEU A 36 12.28 -0.23 -13.91
C LEU A 36 12.33 1.27 -14.20
N LEU A 37 11.56 1.76 -15.16
CA LEU A 37 11.48 3.19 -15.48
C LEU A 37 10.99 4.04 -14.29
N MET A 38 10.10 3.49 -13.46
CA MET A 38 9.59 4.20 -12.28
C MET A 38 10.58 4.17 -11.10
N VAL A 39 11.36 3.11 -10.94
CA VAL A 39 12.18 2.90 -9.73
C VAL A 39 13.63 3.33 -9.94
N LEU A 40 14.26 2.99 -11.07
CA LEU A 40 15.69 3.23 -11.31
C LEU A 40 16.14 4.70 -11.27
N PRO A 41 15.38 5.68 -11.80
CA PRO A 41 15.83 7.08 -11.80
C PRO A 41 16.07 7.66 -10.41
N ARG A 42 15.46 7.06 -9.38
CA ARG A 42 15.61 7.50 -7.99
C ARG A 42 16.55 6.63 -7.16
N PHE A 43 16.91 5.45 -7.65
CA PHE A 43 17.70 4.48 -6.89
C PHE A 43 19.03 5.03 -6.39
N ASN A 44 19.71 5.85 -7.18
CA ASN A 44 21.00 6.45 -6.83
C ASN A 44 20.91 7.85 -6.20
N ARG A 45 19.73 8.50 -6.22
CA ARG A 45 19.58 9.85 -5.67
C ARG A 45 19.33 9.88 -4.17
N ASN A 46 19.18 8.73 -3.55
CA ASN A 46 18.66 8.64 -2.19
C ASN A 46 19.73 8.70 -1.10
N ALA A 47 21.02 8.50 -1.41
CA ALA A 47 22.08 8.66 -0.44
C ALA A 47 22.03 10.06 0.23
N ALA A 48 21.88 11.12 -0.58
CA ALA A 48 21.75 12.48 -0.08
C ALA A 48 20.47 12.75 0.75
N ILE A 49 19.43 11.96 0.57
CA ILE A 49 18.16 12.10 1.34
C ILE A 49 18.29 11.40 2.69
N VAL A 50 19.00 10.28 2.76
CA VAL A 50 19.23 9.51 3.99
C VAL A 50 20.10 10.28 4.98
N GLU A 51 21.02 11.09 4.49
CA GLU A 51 21.90 11.93 5.33
C GLU A 51 21.16 13.11 6.01
N ARG A 52 19.89 13.39 5.62
CA ARG A 52 19.14 14.49 6.24
C ARG A 52 18.63 14.09 7.64
N PRO A 53 18.77 14.96 8.65
CA PRO A 53 18.41 14.68 10.04
C PRO A 53 16.96 14.22 10.28
N MET A 54 16.01 14.55 9.38
CA MET A 54 14.58 14.26 9.52
C MET A 54 14.08 13.10 8.65
N ASN A 55 14.95 12.33 8.04
CA ASN A 55 14.54 11.26 7.14
C ASN A 55 14.44 9.91 7.89
N ASP A 56 13.24 9.31 7.93
CA ASP A 56 13.00 8.01 8.58
C ASP A 56 13.92 6.88 8.03
N ALA A 57 14.39 7.00 6.79
CA ALA A 57 15.23 5.98 6.17
C ALA A 57 16.52 5.69 6.96
N ARG A 58 17.12 6.69 7.63
CA ARG A 58 18.32 6.51 8.44
C ARG A 58 18.09 5.54 9.61
N TYR A 59 16.90 5.55 10.21
CA TYR A 59 16.57 4.62 11.28
C TYR A 59 16.47 3.18 10.78
N PHE A 60 15.96 2.98 9.57
CA PHE A 60 15.89 1.65 8.96
C PHE A 60 17.26 1.16 8.52
N VAL A 61 18.15 2.06 8.09
CA VAL A 61 19.57 1.76 7.85
C VAL A 61 20.24 1.28 9.13
N ALA A 62 20.08 2.01 10.25
CA ALA A 62 20.63 1.61 11.56
C ALA A 62 20.11 0.24 12.02
N TYR A 63 18.85 -0.13 11.70
CA TYR A 63 18.34 -1.48 11.97
C TYR A 63 19.03 -2.55 11.13
N VAL A 64 19.30 -2.30 9.86
CA VAL A 64 20.04 -3.25 9.01
C VAL A 64 21.44 -3.47 9.55
N GLU A 65 22.13 -2.40 9.96
CA GLU A 65 23.46 -2.47 10.59
C GLU A 65 23.42 -3.29 11.87
N TYR A 66 22.47 -3.02 12.75
CA TYR A 66 22.25 -3.77 13.97
C TYR A 66 22.03 -5.27 13.72
N PHE A 67 21.13 -5.65 12.77
CA PHE A 67 20.90 -7.06 12.44
C PHE A 67 22.12 -7.74 11.80
N ARG A 68 23.08 -6.98 11.28
CA ARG A 68 24.38 -7.48 10.80
C ARG A 68 25.42 -7.61 11.90
N GLY A 69 25.10 -7.25 13.15
CA GLY A 69 26.06 -7.20 14.24
C GLY A 69 27.06 -6.05 14.15
N LEU A 70 26.74 -5.00 13.38
CA LEU A 70 27.53 -3.79 13.27
C LEU A 70 27.05 -2.75 14.30
N GLU A 71 27.89 -1.78 14.64
CA GLU A 71 27.47 -0.63 15.43
C GLU A 71 26.53 0.24 14.58
N PRO A 72 25.32 0.54 15.06
CA PRO A 72 24.36 1.34 14.31
C PRO A 72 24.85 2.78 14.08
N SER A 73 24.74 3.26 12.85
CA SER A 73 25.15 4.63 12.46
C SER A 73 24.24 5.73 13.00
N ASP A 74 23.06 5.38 13.52
CA ASP A 74 22.09 6.30 14.12
C ASP A 74 21.35 5.64 15.28
N VAL A 75 20.65 6.46 16.07
CA VAL A 75 19.85 6.00 17.20
C VAL A 75 18.67 5.17 16.70
N ILE A 76 18.50 3.99 17.27
CA ILE A 76 17.33 3.14 17.01
C ILE A 76 16.13 3.72 17.78
N ARG A 77 15.27 4.45 17.09
CA ARG A 77 14.11 5.13 17.72
C ARG A 77 12.96 4.17 18.02
N PRO A 78 12.31 4.32 19.19
CA PRO A 78 11.16 3.50 19.57
C PRO A 78 10.00 3.52 18.54
N ALA A 79 9.74 4.65 17.88
CA ALA A 79 8.68 4.78 16.89
C ALA A 79 8.88 3.95 15.61
N SER A 80 10.12 3.54 15.30
CA SER A 80 10.43 2.65 14.17
C SER A 80 10.62 1.19 14.56
N ASN A 81 10.67 0.88 15.86
CA ASN A 81 10.96 -0.46 16.40
C ASN A 81 9.97 -1.55 15.96
N TRP A 82 8.83 -1.18 15.42
CA TRP A 82 7.77 -2.12 15.04
C TRP A 82 7.79 -2.51 13.57
N ARG A 83 8.72 -1.94 12.80
CA ARG A 83 8.80 -2.11 11.33
C ARG A 83 10.05 -2.90 10.95
N LEU A 84 10.17 -4.10 11.52
CA LEU A 84 11.38 -4.92 11.43
C LEU A 84 11.47 -5.75 10.13
N GLY A 85 10.34 -6.03 9.47
CA GLY A 85 10.31 -7.00 8.36
C GLY A 85 11.27 -6.65 7.22
N VAL A 86 11.25 -5.41 6.72
CA VAL A 86 12.14 -4.98 5.63
C VAL A 86 13.60 -4.91 6.07
N PRO A 87 13.97 -4.23 7.20
CA PRO A 87 15.34 -4.19 7.67
C PRO A 87 15.93 -5.57 7.96
N PHE A 88 15.14 -6.47 8.56
CA PHE A 88 15.57 -7.83 8.85
C PHE A 88 15.95 -8.59 7.57
N ILE A 89 15.09 -8.58 6.55
CA ILE A 89 15.38 -9.24 5.26
C ILE A 89 16.60 -8.56 4.59
N ALA A 90 16.66 -7.23 4.62
CA ALA A 90 17.76 -6.45 4.03
C ALA A 90 19.12 -6.76 4.66
N ALA A 91 19.14 -7.15 5.94
CA ALA A 91 20.39 -7.50 6.63
C ALA A 91 21.11 -8.70 6.03
N TYR A 92 20.39 -9.64 5.40
CA TYR A 92 20.98 -10.82 4.74
C TYR A 92 21.52 -10.55 3.32
N LEU A 93 21.32 -9.34 2.77
CA LEU A 93 21.82 -9.00 1.44
C LEU A 93 23.25 -8.43 1.54
N PRO A 94 24.16 -8.78 0.59
CA PRO A 94 25.58 -8.40 0.66
C PRO A 94 25.87 -6.97 0.17
N PHE A 95 24.86 -6.08 0.19
CA PHE A 95 24.99 -4.70 -0.31
C PHE A 95 25.03 -3.70 0.87
N SER A 96 25.27 -2.41 0.59
CA SER A 96 25.12 -1.38 1.62
C SER A 96 23.70 -1.41 2.23
N PRO A 97 23.52 -1.02 3.49
CA PRO A 97 22.22 -1.10 4.17
C PRO A 97 21.07 -0.45 3.37
N LEU A 98 21.28 0.77 2.85
CA LEU A 98 20.28 1.48 2.04
C LEU A 98 19.96 0.73 0.73
N THR A 99 20.99 0.26 0.02
CA THR A 99 20.82 -0.52 -1.20
C THR A 99 20.03 -1.79 -0.94
N SER A 100 20.34 -2.49 0.16
CA SER A 100 19.64 -3.70 0.59
C SER A 100 18.15 -3.44 0.85
N ILE A 101 17.81 -2.36 1.56
CA ILE A 101 16.42 -1.94 1.79
C ILE A 101 15.71 -1.69 0.46
N ASN A 102 16.33 -0.94 -0.46
CA ASN A 102 15.75 -0.61 -1.75
C ASN A 102 15.53 -1.85 -2.63
N ILE A 103 16.45 -2.83 -2.59
CA ILE A 103 16.29 -4.11 -3.29
C ILE A 103 15.09 -4.87 -2.71
N VAL A 104 14.98 -5.00 -1.38
CA VAL A 104 13.83 -5.64 -0.72
C VAL A 104 12.52 -4.94 -1.11
N ASN A 105 12.51 -3.61 -1.18
CA ASN A 105 11.36 -2.83 -1.59
C ASN A 105 10.94 -3.10 -3.04
N ILE A 106 11.90 -3.29 -3.96
CA ILE A 106 11.61 -3.65 -5.36
C ILE A 106 10.99 -5.04 -5.43
N PHE A 107 11.52 -6.01 -4.68
CA PHE A 107 10.91 -7.33 -4.58
C PHE A 107 9.50 -7.28 -3.99
N ALA A 108 9.29 -6.51 -2.92
CA ALA A 108 7.98 -6.30 -2.32
C ALA A 108 6.99 -5.66 -3.32
N LEU A 109 7.43 -4.63 -4.07
CA LEU A 109 6.63 -4.02 -5.12
C LEU A 109 6.24 -5.03 -6.21
N THR A 110 7.19 -5.84 -6.66
CA THR A 110 6.96 -6.89 -7.67
C THR A 110 5.91 -7.89 -7.19
N LEU A 111 6.05 -8.35 -5.95
CA LEU A 111 5.10 -9.28 -5.32
C LEU A 111 3.73 -8.62 -5.14
N ALA A 112 3.67 -7.35 -4.77
CA ALA A 112 2.42 -6.61 -4.64
C ALA A 112 1.67 -6.50 -5.97
N VAL A 113 2.37 -6.19 -7.07
CA VAL A 113 1.81 -6.14 -8.43
C VAL A 113 1.29 -7.52 -8.86
N TYR A 114 2.06 -8.58 -8.59
CA TYR A 114 1.64 -9.95 -8.90
C TYR A 114 0.37 -10.36 -8.12
N LEU A 115 0.34 -10.08 -6.81
CA LEU A 115 -0.83 -10.37 -5.97
C LEU A 115 -2.04 -9.50 -6.34
N LEU A 116 -1.82 -8.25 -6.76
CA LEU A 116 -2.88 -7.40 -7.32
C LEU A 116 -3.45 -8.04 -8.58
N TYR A 117 -2.60 -8.48 -9.53
CA TYR A 117 -3.04 -9.19 -10.73
C TYR A 117 -3.88 -10.43 -10.37
N LEU A 118 -3.41 -11.26 -9.44
CA LEU A 118 -4.15 -12.46 -8.99
C LEU A 118 -5.50 -12.10 -8.35
N SER A 119 -5.55 -11.01 -7.57
CA SER A 119 -6.79 -10.51 -6.96
C SER A 119 -7.81 -10.09 -8.02
N LEU A 120 -7.36 -9.38 -9.05
CA LEU A 120 -8.19 -8.97 -10.18
C LEU A 120 -8.69 -10.17 -11.00
N ARG A 121 -7.83 -11.16 -11.24
CA ARG A 121 -8.23 -12.42 -11.90
C ARG A 121 -9.24 -13.20 -11.05
N ALA A 122 -9.08 -13.21 -9.73
CA ALA A 122 -10.01 -13.86 -8.81
C ALA A 122 -11.41 -13.21 -8.83
N LEU A 123 -11.51 -11.93 -9.16
CA LEU A 123 -12.75 -11.19 -9.39
C LEU A 123 -13.34 -11.43 -10.80
N THR A 124 -12.80 -12.36 -11.58
CA THR A 124 -13.22 -12.65 -12.96
C THR A 124 -13.12 -11.44 -13.91
N ILE A 125 -12.18 -10.55 -13.64
CA ILE A 125 -11.90 -9.38 -14.47
C ILE A 125 -11.11 -9.84 -15.71
N ALA A 126 -11.46 -9.32 -16.89
CA ALA A 126 -10.76 -9.62 -18.13
C ALA A 126 -9.28 -9.22 -18.08
N LYS A 127 -8.43 -10.00 -18.75
CA LYS A 127 -6.96 -9.87 -18.70
C LYS A 127 -6.48 -8.45 -18.96
N GLY A 128 -7.02 -7.76 -19.97
CA GLY A 128 -6.63 -6.41 -20.32
C GLY A 128 -6.86 -5.39 -19.19
N TYR A 129 -7.98 -5.50 -18.47
CA TYR A 129 -8.22 -4.67 -17.29
C TYR A 129 -7.30 -5.04 -16.12
N CYS A 130 -6.95 -6.33 -15.94
CA CYS A 130 -6.01 -6.73 -14.89
C CYS A 130 -4.65 -6.07 -15.08
N TRP A 131 -4.10 -6.09 -16.30
CA TRP A 131 -2.83 -5.44 -16.60
C TRP A 131 -2.92 -3.91 -16.49
N LEU A 132 -4.03 -3.32 -16.95
CA LEU A 132 -4.28 -1.89 -16.76
C LEU A 132 -4.24 -1.50 -15.27
N GLY A 133 -4.80 -2.32 -14.39
CA GLY A 133 -4.74 -2.10 -12.94
C GLY A 133 -3.34 -2.16 -12.39
N CYS A 134 -2.53 -3.13 -12.82
CA CYS A 134 -1.12 -3.22 -12.45
C CYS A 134 -0.34 -1.99 -12.92
N TRP A 135 -0.57 -1.51 -14.13
CA TRP A 135 0.09 -0.31 -14.65
C TRP A 135 -0.39 0.97 -13.96
N LEU A 136 -1.69 1.09 -13.68
CA LEU A 136 -2.23 2.22 -12.93
C LEU A 136 -1.61 2.33 -11.52
N PHE A 137 -1.32 1.19 -10.89
CA PHE A 137 -0.59 1.13 -9.64
C PHE A 137 0.88 1.57 -9.82
N LEU A 138 1.57 1.00 -10.81
CA LEU A 138 3.00 1.25 -11.05
C LEU A 138 3.32 2.69 -11.45
N VAL A 139 2.51 3.31 -12.35
CA VAL A 139 2.77 4.69 -12.81
C VAL A 139 2.32 5.76 -11.82
N SER A 140 1.84 5.36 -10.64
CA SER A 140 1.40 6.30 -9.62
C SER A 140 2.57 7.04 -8.98
N PHE A 141 2.33 8.29 -8.58
CA PHE A 141 3.34 9.10 -7.87
C PHE A 141 3.92 8.41 -6.64
N PRO A 142 3.13 7.75 -5.76
CA PRO A 142 3.70 7.08 -4.59
C PRO A 142 4.64 5.94 -4.96
N THR A 143 4.36 5.17 -6.00
CA THR A 143 5.25 4.10 -6.48
C THR A 143 6.58 4.66 -6.93
N PHE A 144 6.56 5.73 -7.74
CA PHE A 144 7.78 6.43 -8.17
C PHE A 144 8.53 7.05 -6.99
N TYR A 145 7.81 7.69 -6.05
CA TYR A 145 8.45 8.50 -5.02
C TYR A 145 8.95 7.68 -3.83
N TYR A 146 8.17 6.70 -3.33
CA TYR A 146 8.46 6.04 -2.05
C TYR A 146 9.19 4.70 -2.17
N THR A 147 9.25 4.06 -3.36
CA THR A 147 9.82 2.70 -3.47
C THR A 147 11.30 2.66 -3.17
N SER A 148 12.09 3.64 -3.62
CA SER A 148 13.55 3.57 -3.58
C SER A 148 14.22 4.66 -2.73
N ILE A 149 13.53 5.12 -1.67
CA ILE A 149 14.08 6.13 -0.74
C ILE A 149 14.45 5.58 0.64
N GLY A 150 14.57 4.27 0.75
CA GLY A 150 14.94 3.62 2.02
C GLY A 150 13.80 3.51 3.03
N TYR A 151 12.54 3.81 2.66
CA TYR A 151 11.38 3.61 3.51
C TYR A 151 10.94 2.14 3.51
N VAL A 152 10.20 1.72 4.53
CA VAL A 152 9.67 0.35 4.65
C VAL A 152 8.23 0.22 4.14
N ASP A 153 7.63 1.32 3.71
CA ASP A 153 6.25 1.35 3.19
C ASP A 153 6.00 0.37 2.04
N PRO A 154 6.92 0.19 1.06
CA PRO A 154 6.74 -0.81 0.02
C PRO A 154 6.61 -2.23 0.55
N GLY A 155 7.25 -2.53 1.68
CA GLY A 155 7.24 -3.86 2.29
C GLY A 155 5.86 -4.34 2.75
N VAL A 156 4.92 -3.44 3.11
CA VAL A 156 3.57 -3.84 3.51
C VAL A 156 2.63 -4.08 2.33
N LEU A 157 2.93 -3.52 1.15
CA LEU A 157 2.04 -3.57 -0.01
C LEU A 157 1.68 -4.99 -0.48
N PRO A 158 2.61 -5.97 -0.53
CA PRO A 158 2.26 -7.34 -0.91
C PRO A 158 1.26 -7.96 0.07
N PHE A 159 1.34 -7.64 1.35
CA PHE A 159 0.42 -8.17 2.36
C PHE A 159 -0.95 -7.51 2.28
N MET A 160 -1.05 -6.25 1.88
CA MET A 160 -2.31 -5.60 1.56
C MET A 160 -2.96 -6.24 0.32
N ALA A 161 -2.20 -6.48 -0.74
CA ALA A 161 -2.66 -7.18 -1.92
C ALA A 161 -3.09 -8.62 -1.59
N LEU A 162 -2.33 -9.33 -0.74
CA LEU A 162 -2.66 -10.67 -0.26
C LEU A 162 -3.97 -10.68 0.55
N MET A 163 -4.21 -9.64 1.35
CA MET A 163 -5.47 -9.51 2.10
C MET A 163 -6.66 -9.36 1.16
N VAL A 164 -6.54 -8.56 0.09
CA VAL A 164 -7.58 -8.47 -0.95
C VAL A 164 -7.80 -9.83 -1.61
N TYR A 165 -6.73 -10.51 -2.02
CA TYR A 165 -6.81 -11.85 -2.62
C TYR A 165 -7.49 -12.85 -1.68
N ALA A 166 -7.08 -12.88 -0.41
CA ALA A 166 -7.65 -13.73 0.63
C ALA A 166 -9.15 -13.47 0.84
N THR A 167 -9.55 -12.18 0.84
CA THR A 167 -10.94 -11.77 1.00
C THR A 167 -11.80 -12.26 -0.17
N VAL A 168 -11.33 -12.04 -1.41
CA VAL A 168 -12.04 -12.43 -2.64
C VAL A 168 -12.14 -13.95 -2.75
N ARG A 169 -11.05 -14.67 -2.45
CA ARG A 169 -11.00 -16.15 -2.49
C ARG A 169 -11.56 -16.82 -1.24
N LYS A 170 -11.93 -16.05 -0.21
CA LYS A 170 -12.45 -16.56 1.07
C LYS A 170 -11.45 -17.49 1.80
N HIS A 171 -10.14 -17.23 1.63
CA HIS A 171 -9.07 -18.02 2.23
C HIS A 171 -8.59 -17.41 3.54
N PHE A 172 -9.06 -17.94 4.67
CA PHE A 172 -8.73 -17.42 6.00
C PHE A 172 -7.23 -17.52 6.32
N LEU A 173 -6.56 -18.61 5.95
CA LEU A 173 -5.12 -18.79 6.20
C LEU A 173 -4.26 -17.72 5.49
N PHE A 174 -4.64 -17.33 4.27
CA PHE A 174 -3.93 -16.23 3.59
C PHE A 174 -4.20 -14.87 4.26
N ALA A 175 -5.38 -14.66 4.83
CA ALA A 175 -5.65 -13.46 5.63
C ALA A 175 -4.80 -13.44 6.92
N MET A 176 -4.64 -14.58 7.60
CA MET A 176 -3.75 -14.71 8.75
C MET A 176 -2.29 -14.42 8.37
N LEU A 177 -1.80 -14.99 7.27
CA LEU A 177 -0.45 -14.73 6.76
C LEU A 177 -0.25 -13.24 6.44
N ALA A 178 -1.24 -12.61 5.79
CA ALA A 178 -1.20 -11.20 5.44
C ALA A 178 -1.12 -10.30 6.68
N ILE A 179 -1.92 -10.58 7.70
CA ILE A 179 -1.89 -9.82 8.98
C ILE A 179 -0.56 -10.04 9.71
N THR A 180 -0.07 -11.29 9.82
CA THR A 180 1.20 -11.59 10.52
C THR A 180 2.36 -10.88 9.87
N ALA A 181 2.62 -11.17 8.60
CA ALA A 181 3.76 -10.63 7.88
C ALA A 181 3.63 -9.12 7.64
N GLY A 182 2.40 -8.64 7.41
CA GLY A 182 2.11 -7.23 7.28
C GLY A 182 2.39 -6.46 8.58
N ALA A 183 1.97 -6.98 9.75
CA ALA A 183 2.21 -6.35 11.05
C ALA A 183 3.70 -6.27 11.42
N LEU A 184 4.50 -7.29 11.05
CA LEU A 184 5.96 -7.27 11.20
C LEU A 184 6.62 -6.21 10.30
N THR A 185 5.96 -5.82 9.21
CA THR A 185 6.49 -4.85 8.25
C THR A 185 6.00 -3.44 8.54
N LYS A 186 4.70 -3.28 8.77
CA LYS A 186 4.08 -1.98 9.09
C LYS A 186 2.70 -2.15 9.71
N GLU A 187 2.45 -1.39 10.76
CA GLU A 187 1.20 -1.40 11.54
C GLU A 187 -0.06 -1.09 10.72
N THR A 188 0.08 -0.38 9.60
CA THR A 188 -1.06 0.03 8.76
C THR A 188 -1.79 -1.11 8.07
N ILE A 189 -1.27 -2.34 8.09
CA ILE A 189 -1.99 -3.53 7.58
C ILE A 189 -3.36 -3.72 8.25
N ILE A 190 -3.54 -3.22 9.47
CA ILE A 190 -4.83 -3.28 10.19
C ILE A 190 -5.97 -2.60 9.42
N LEU A 191 -5.65 -1.61 8.57
CA LEU A 191 -6.64 -0.90 7.75
C LEU A 191 -7.34 -1.81 6.73
N MET A 192 -6.79 -3.00 6.47
CA MET A 192 -7.41 -4.00 5.61
C MET A 192 -8.42 -4.89 6.34
N LEU A 193 -8.41 -4.92 7.68
CA LEU A 193 -9.32 -5.75 8.47
C LEU A 193 -10.80 -5.37 8.30
N PRO A 194 -11.18 -4.08 8.29
CA PRO A 194 -12.55 -3.68 7.96
C PRO A 194 -13.02 -4.22 6.61
N PHE A 195 -12.17 -4.17 5.58
CA PHE A 195 -12.52 -4.69 4.26
C PHE A 195 -12.80 -6.20 4.29
N TYR A 196 -11.95 -6.99 4.95
CA TYR A 196 -12.16 -8.43 5.14
C TYR A 196 -13.46 -8.72 5.86
N PHE A 197 -13.69 -8.04 7.00
CA PHE A 197 -14.86 -8.23 7.84
C PHE A 197 -16.16 -7.83 7.13
N ILE A 198 -16.22 -6.61 6.56
CA ILE A 198 -17.42 -6.08 5.92
C ILE A 198 -17.80 -6.91 4.70
N SER A 199 -16.80 -7.31 3.87
CA SER A 199 -17.05 -8.21 2.75
C SER A 199 -17.71 -9.52 3.20
N GLY A 200 -17.14 -10.14 4.24
CA GLY A 200 -17.70 -11.39 4.78
C GLY A 200 -19.05 -11.22 5.45
N ALA A 201 -19.29 -10.10 6.13
CA ALA A 201 -20.57 -9.79 6.76
C ALA A 201 -21.69 -9.58 5.72
N ILE A 202 -21.42 -8.84 4.64
CA ILE A 202 -22.37 -8.64 3.55
C ILE A 202 -22.68 -9.96 2.84
N GLU A 203 -21.68 -10.83 2.65
CA GLU A 203 -21.83 -12.17 2.08
C GLU A 203 -22.43 -13.20 3.08
N LYS A 204 -22.68 -12.80 4.32
CA LYS A 204 -23.18 -13.68 5.41
C LYS A 204 -22.30 -14.92 5.61
N ARG A 205 -20.94 -14.75 5.52
CA ARG A 205 -20.01 -15.86 5.72
C ARG A 205 -20.14 -16.42 7.14
N LYS A 206 -20.26 -17.75 7.24
CA LYS A 206 -20.21 -18.44 8.52
C LYS A 206 -18.88 -18.15 9.22
N TYR A 207 -18.91 -17.86 10.48
CA TYR A 207 -17.73 -17.57 11.31
C TYR A 207 -16.97 -16.27 11.00
N ILE A 208 -17.50 -15.33 10.19
CA ILE A 208 -16.77 -14.09 9.85
C ILE A 208 -16.38 -13.28 11.10
N TRP A 209 -17.25 -13.24 12.11
CA TRP A 209 -16.97 -12.57 13.38
C TRP A 209 -15.80 -13.21 14.13
N LEU A 210 -15.78 -14.56 14.22
CA LEU A 210 -14.68 -15.29 14.83
C LEU A 210 -13.37 -15.09 14.05
N GLN A 211 -13.42 -15.17 12.73
CA GLN A 211 -12.25 -14.95 11.88
C GLN A 211 -11.70 -13.53 12.06
N ALA A 212 -12.57 -12.51 12.06
CA ALA A 212 -12.14 -11.12 12.28
C ALA A 212 -11.55 -10.92 13.68
N ALA A 213 -12.14 -11.53 14.70
CA ALA A 213 -11.63 -11.50 16.08
C ALA A 213 -10.24 -12.15 16.18
N ILE A 214 -10.02 -13.30 15.53
CA ILE A 214 -8.72 -13.98 15.48
C ILE A 214 -7.67 -13.09 14.78
N LEU A 215 -8.01 -12.49 13.63
CA LEU A 215 -7.10 -11.60 12.91
C LEU A 215 -6.75 -10.36 13.72
N LEU A 216 -7.72 -9.77 14.42
CA LEU A 216 -7.49 -8.62 15.30
C LEU A 216 -6.61 -9.01 16.50
N PHE A 217 -6.91 -10.13 17.16
CA PHE A 217 -6.10 -10.65 18.25
C PHE A 217 -4.65 -10.91 17.81
N GLN A 218 -4.47 -11.55 16.66
CA GLN A 218 -3.16 -11.83 16.08
C GLN A 218 -2.39 -10.53 15.82
N TYR A 219 -3.03 -9.52 15.23
CA TYR A 219 -2.43 -8.20 15.02
C TYR A 219 -2.00 -7.54 16.34
N VAL A 220 -2.90 -7.52 17.34
CA VAL A 220 -2.61 -6.93 18.66
C VAL A 220 -1.48 -7.67 19.35
N LEU A 221 -1.49 -9.01 19.32
CA LEU A 221 -0.44 -9.84 19.91
C LEU A 221 0.93 -9.57 19.30
N ILE A 222 1.02 -9.52 17.96
CA ILE A 222 2.28 -9.24 17.26
C ILE A 222 2.79 -7.84 17.63
N ASN A 223 1.95 -6.82 17.56
CA ASN A 223 2.37 -5.47 17.92
C ASN A 223 2.76 -5.34 19.41
N TRP A 224 2.08 -6.07 20.31
CA TRP A 224 2.45 -6.11 21.72
C TRP A 224 3.81 -6.77 21.91
N LEU A 225 4.06 -7.91 21.24
CA LEU A 225 5.37 -8.60 21.30
C LEU A 225 6.49 -7.71 20.75
N LEU A 226 6.26 -7.07 19.60
CA LEU A 226 7.23 -6.15 19.00
C LEU A 226 7.56 -4.99 19.96
N ARG A 227 6.55 -4.38 20.59
CA ARG A 227 6.75 -3.29 21.56
C ARG A 227 7.49 -3.75 22.81
N LYS A 228 7.26 -4.98 23.27
CA LYS A 228 7.88 -5.51 24.49
C LYS A 228 9.31 -5.97 24.29
N TYR A 229 9.60 -6.56 23.13
CA TYR A 229 10.87 -7.26 22.89
C TYR A 229 11.73 -6.62 21.79
N ALA A 230 11.20 -5.74 20.96
CA ALA A 230 12.02 -5.00 20.03
C ALA A 230 12.80 -3.90 20.77
N PHE A 231 14.02 -3.67 20.32
CA PHE A 231 15.01 -2.81 20.96
C PHE A 231 14.49 -1.41 21.29
N VAL A 232 14.77 -0.97 22.51
CA VAL A 232 14.68 0.43 22.93
C VAL A 232 16.10 0.84 23.31
N SER A 233 16.66 1.85 22.67
CA SER A 233 17.92 2.45 23.13
C SER A 233 17.73 2.97 24.56
N PRO A 234 18.65 2.67 25.48
CA PRO A 234 18.57 3.16 26.85
C PRO A 234 18.52 4.70 26.84
N GLY A 235 17.50 5.28 27.45
CA GLY A 235 17.39 6.74 27.66
C GLY A 235 16.41 7.49 26.79
N GLU A 236 15.79 6.90 25.76
CA GLU A 236 14.72 7.57 25.03
C GLU A 236 13.34 7.24 25.63
N HIS A 237 12.69 8.26 26.16
CA HIS A 237 11.28 8.20 26.52
C HIS A 237 10.46 8.08 25.25
N ASN A 238 9.60 7.07 25.21
CA ASN A 238 8.69 6.77 24.08
C ASN A 238 7.69 7.94 23.94
N PRO A 239 7.87 8.90 23.03
CA PRO A 239 6.83 9.89 22.81
C PRO A 239 5.62 9.11 22.33
N SER A 240 4.48 9.26 22.98
CA SER A 240 3.26 8.59 22.56
C SER A 240 3.04 8.92 21.08
N PHE A 241 3.02 7.91 20.22
CA PHE A 241 2.81 8.04 18.76
C PHE A 241 1.56 8.87 18.41
N TRP A 242 0.67 9.06 19.37
CA TRP A 242 -0.59 9.77 19.28
C TRP A 242 -0.56 11.15 19.95
N SER A 243 0.61 11.66 20.39
CA SER A 243 0.66 13.01 20.94
C SER A 243 0.38 14.02 19.83
N ILE A 244 -0.68 14.80 20.01
CA ILE A 244 -0.96 15.95 19.15
C ILE A 244 0.21 16.92 19.28
N SER A 245 0.86 17.20 18.16
CA SER A 245 2.01 18.09 18.12
C SER A 245 1.64 19.40 17.42
N ALA A 246 1.56 20.46 18.18
CA ALA A 246 1.37 21.81 17.62
C ALA A 246 2.44 22.15 16.56
N TYR A 247 3.67 21.67 16.76
CA TYR A 247 4.75 21.80 15.79
C TYR A 247 4.45 21.04 14.49
N ALA A 248 3.93 19.81 14.57
CA ALA A 248 3.55 19.03 13.37
C ALA A 248 2.42 19.74 12.61
N VAL A 249 1.38 20.22 13.30
CA VAL A 249 0.29 20.97 12.69
C VAL A 249 0.82 22.21 11.97
N MET A 250 1.61 23.05 12.66
CA MET A 250 2.16 24.27 12.08
C MET A 250 3.06 23.97 10.87
N SER A 251 3.93 22.97 11.00
CA SER A 251 4.80 22.53 9.91
C SER A 251 4.01 22.04 8.70
N ASN A 252 2.93 21.27 8.90
CA ASN A 252 2.09 20.77 7.81
C ASN A 252 1.32 21.91 7.12
N VAL A 253 0.85 22.90 7.88
CA VAL A 253 0.17 24.08 7.32
C VAL A 253 1.13 24.94 6.49
N MET A 254 2.39 25.10 6.95
CA MET A 254 3.37 25.99 6.30
C MET A 254 4.09 25.33 5.10
N ARG A 255 4.06 24.02 4.94
CA ARG A 255 4.83 23.32 3.90
C ARG A 255 3.97 22.97 2.69
N LEU A 256 4.32 23.48 1.53
CA LEU A 256 3.68 23.15 0.26
C LEU A 256 3.65 21.63 0.00
N ASN A 257 4.71 20.90 0.37
CA ASN A 257 4.80 19.46 0.21
C ASN A 257 3.72 18.70 1.00
N SER A 258 3.24 19.23 2.13
CA SER A 258 2.16 18.63 2.90
C SER A 258 0.80 18.65 2.18
N TYR A 259 0.66 19.48 1.16
CA TYR A 259 -0.52 19.53 0.28
C TYR A 259 -0.28 18.76 -1.01
N LEU A 260 0.88 18.98 -1.64
CA LEU A 260 1.18 18.37 -2.94
C LEU A 260 1.37 16.85 -2.86
N ALA A 261 2.06 16.35 -1.83
CA ALA A 261 2.32 14.92 -1.72
C ALA A 261 1.03 14.09 -1.53
N PRO A 262 0.07 14.47 -0.66
CA PRO A 262 -1.23 13.80 -0.60
C PRO A 262 -2.04 13.93 -1.89
N LEU A 263 -2.08 15.12 -2.50
CA LEU A 263 -2.80 15.34 -3.76
C LEU A 263 -2.26 14.46 -4.88
N LEU A 264 -0.95 14.41 -5.04
CA LEU A 264 -0.28 13.53 -6.02
C LEU A 264 -0.46 12.04 -5.67
N SER A 265 -0.56 11.73 -4.37
CA SER A 265 -0.81 10.36 -3.90
C SER A 265 -2.26 9.90 -4.09
N LEU A 266 -3.24 10.80 -4.17
CA LEU A 266 -4.59 10.45 -4.65
C LEU A 266 -4.54 9.97 -6.10
N GLY A 267 -3.80 10.69 -6.94
CA GLY A 267 -3.41 10.30 -8.28
C GLY A 267 -4.56 9.82 -9.19
N LEU A 268 -4.19 9.16 -10.27
CA LEU A 268 -5.13 8.62 -11.25
C LEU A 268 -6.09 7.56 -10.67
N PRO A 269 -5.66 6.62 -9.78
CA PRO A 269 -6.57 5.60 -9.27
C PRO A 269 -7.79 6.18 -8.54
N ALA A 270 -7.57 7.13 -7.63
CA ALA A 270 -8.67 7.75 -6.86
C ALA A 270 -9.55 8.63 -7.75
N LEU A 271 -8.94 9.41 -8.67
CA LEU A 271 -9.66 10.22 -9.64
C LEU A 271 -10.57 9.36 -10.53
N PHE A 272 -10.04 8.30 -11.12
CA PHE A 272 -10.81 7.41 -11.99
C PHE A 272 -11.93 6.69 -11.22
N PHE A 273 -11.65 6.25 -9.99
CA PHE A 273 -12.68 5.62 -9.15
C PHE A 273 -13.82 6.61 -8.83
N TYR A 274 -13.50 7.85 -8.44
CA TYR A 274 -14.49 8.88 -8.20
C TYR A 274 -15.33 9.19 -9.46
N LEU A 275 -14.67 9.41 -10.61
CA LEU A 275 -15.35 9.69 -11.89
C LEU A 275 -16.22 8.50 -12.31
N TYR A 276 -15.75 7.27 -12.10
CA TYR A 276 -16.52 6.07 -12.37
C TYR A 276 -17.79 6.03 -11.53
N LEU A 277 -17.67 6.16 -10.22
CA LEU A 277 -18.82 6.12 -9.31
C LEU A 277 -19.84 7.21 -9.61
N LYS A 278 -19.36 8.41 -9.95
CA LYS A 278 -20.23 9.57 -10.17
C LYS A 278 -20.96 9.56 -11.51
N TYR A 279 -20.33 9.06 -12.58
CA TYR A 279 -20.84 9.26 -13.94
C TYR A 279 -21.14 7.96 -14.71
N PHE A 280 -20.63 6.82 -14.25
CA PHE A 280 -20.70 5.57 -15.01
C PHE A 280 -21.26 4.37 -14.24
N ALA A 281 -21.14 4.37 -12.91
CA ALA A 281 -21.51 3.20 -12.14
C ALA A 281 -23.03 2.99 -12.14
N PRO A 282 -23.56 1.89 -12.70
CA PRO A 282 -24.95 1.50 -12.52
C PRO A 282 -25.25 1.25 -11.04
N HIS A 283 -26.47 1.51 -10.62
CA HIS A 283 -26.89 1.36 -9.22
C HIS A 283 -26.66 -0.05 -8.66
N GLU A 284 -26.86 -1.07 -9.50
CA GLU A 284 -26.59 -2.47 -9.17
C GLU A 284 -25.11 -2.71 -8.80
N ILE A 285 -24.19 -2.09 -9.54
CA ILE A 285 -22.75 -2.23 -9.31
C ILE A 285 -22.36 -1.55 -8.00
N ILE A 286 -22.91 -0.38 -7.70
CA ILE A 286 -22.67 0.31 -6.42
C ILE A 286 -23.13 -0.57 -5.24
N LYS A 287 -24.22 -1.33 -5.40
CA LYS A 287 -24.74 -2.27 -4.40
C LYS A 287 -23.91 -3.56 -4.30
N SER A 288 -22.96 -3.82 -5.19
CA SER A 288 -22.12 -5.02 -5.12
C SER A 288 -21.34 -5.11 -3.81
N VAL A 289 -21.09 -6.33 -3.35
CA VAL A 289 -20.36 -6.61 -2.10
C VAL A 289 -19.02 -5.90 -2.09
N LEU A 290 -18.26 -6.00 -3.19
CA LEU A 290 -16.92 -5.44 -3.30
C LEU A 290 -16.93 -3.92 -3.11
N ILE A 291 -17.76 -3.20 -3.88
CA ILE A 291 -17.79 -1.72 -3.83
C ILE A 291 -18.29 -1.24 -2.47
N ARG A 292 -19.33 -1.86 -1.92
CA ARG A 292 -19.81 -1.51 -0.58
C ARG A 292 -18.75 -1.74 0.48
N ALA A 293 -18.07 -2.90 0.47
CA ALA A 293 -17.02 -3.19 1.44
C ALA A 293 -15.87 -2.17 1.33
N VAL A 294 -15.49 -1.77 0.12
CA VAL A 294 -14.47 -0.73 -0.08
C VAL A 294 -14.94 0.63 0.43
N LEU A 295 -16.14 1.08 0.07
CA LEU A 295 -16.67 2.38 0.52
C LEU A 295 -16.76 2.47 2.05
N PHE A 296 -17.12 1.38 2.74
CA PHE A 296 -17.15 1.35 4.21
C PHE A 296 -15.75 1.20 4.84
N SER A 297 -14.73 0.76 4.10
CA SER A 297 -13.36 0.60 4.62
C SER A 297 -12.50 1.85 4.39
N LEU A 298 -12.75 2.64 3.33
CA LEU A 298 -11.99 3.85 3.02
C LEU A 298 -11.97 4.90 4.14
N PRO A 299 -13.05 5.11 4.94
CA PRO A 299 -13.01 6.04 6.07
C PRO A 299 -11.88 5.75 7.06
N GLY A 300 -11.50 4.48 7.27
CA GLY A 300 -10.34 4.12 8.10
C GLY A 300 -9.03 4.69 7.58
N PHE A 301 -8.79 4.61 6.28
CA PHE A 301 -7.60 5.22 5.64
C PHE A 301 -7.63 6.74 5.72
N ILE A 302 -8.80 7.35 5.51
CA ILE A 302 -8.98 8.81 5.62
C ILE A 302 -8.72 9.25 7.07
N LEU A 303 -9.27 8.54 8.07
CA LEU A 303 -9.05 8.86 9.47
C LEU A 303 -7.57 8.81 9.85
N VAL A 304 -6.87 7.71 9.48
CA VAL A 304 -5.43 7.60 9.76
C VAL A 304 -4.64 8.67 9.02
N PHE A 305 -5.01 9.00 7.78
CA PHE A 305 -4.40 10.12 7.05
C PHE A 305 -4.60 11.46 7.78
N LEU A 306 -5.82 11.77 8.24
CA LEU A 306 -6.10 12.98 9.00
C LEU A 306 -5.32 13.02 10.33
N LEU A 307 -5.16 11.88 11.00
CA LEU A 307 -4.33 11.78 12.20
C LEU A 307 -2.86 12.10 11.91
N THR A 308 -2.31 11.77 10.73
CA THR A 308 -0.93 12.15 10.39
C THR A 308 -0.74 13.66 10.28
N ILE A 309 -1.78 14.42 9.92
CA ILE A 309 -1.70 15.89 9.85
C ILE A 309 -1.39 16.50 11.21
N ILE A 310 -1.93 15.92 12.28
CA ILE A 310 -1.82 16.46 13.65
C ILE A 310 -0.72 15.81 14.49
N THR A 311 -0.17 14.67 14.04
CA THR A 311 0.84 13.91 14.82
C THR A 311 2.22 13.91 14.18
N THR A 312 2.31 13.92 12.84
CA THR A 312 3.57 13.77 12.10
C THR A 312 3.57 14.63 10.84
N TYR A 313 4.54 14.39 9.95
CA TYR A 313 4.52 15.02 8.61
C TYR A 313 3.54 14.32 7.68
N CYS A 314 2.68 15.13 7.05
CA CYS A 314 1.70 14.67 6.07
C CYS A 314 2.39 14.42 4.72
N ASP A 315 2.45 13.16 4.26
CA ASP A 315 3.16 12.78 3.03
C ASP A 315 2.36 11.92 2.04
N GLY A 316 1.16 11.50 2.38
CA GLY A 316 0.30 10.73 1.48
C GLY A 316 0.62 9.23 1.35
N ARG A 317 1.62 8.67 2.05
CA ARG A 317 1.97 7.24 2.01
C ARG A 317 0.80 6.31 2.36
N ILE A 318 -0.10 6.73 3.23
CA ILE A 318 -1.28 5.96 3.61
C ILE A 318 -2.28 5.87 2.46
N ILE A 319 -2.40 6.93 1.66
CA ILE A 319 -3.28 6.95 0.49
C ILE A 319 -2.84 5.91 -0.55
N TRP A 320 -1.53 5.72 -0.74
CA TRP A 320 -0.99 4.69 -1.63
C TRP A 320 -1.49 3.28 -1.27
N GLN A 321 -1.55 2.98 0.02
CA GLN A 321 -2.00 1.68 0.51
C GLN A 321 -3.48 1.42 0.19
N ALA A 322 -4.33 2.45 0.14
CA ALA A 322 -5.74 2.34 -0.23
C ALA A 322 -5.95 1.92 -1.71
N TYR A 323 -4.93 2.00 -2.56
CA TYR A 323 -5.01 1.59 -3.97
C TYR A 323 -5.39 0.12 -4.14
N PHE A 324 -5.01 -0.75 -3.17
CA PHE A 324 -5.42 -2.16 -3.19
C PHE A 324 -6.92 -2.38 -2.99
N LEU A 325 -7.64 -1.38 -2.52
CA LEU A 325 -9.11 -1.37 -2.47
C LEU A 325 -9.71 -0.65 -3.69
N VAL A 326 -9.15 0.49 -4.05
CA VAL A 326 -9.67 1.39 -5.08
C VAL A 326 -9.54 0.79 -6.49
N ILE A 327 -8.35 0.27 -6.85
CA ILE A 327 -8.08 -0.27 -8.20
C ILE A 327 -8.95 -1.50 -8.49
N PRO A 328 -9.03 -2.54 -7.62
CA PRO A 328 -9.91 -3.68 -7.88
C PRO A 328 -11.38 -3.28 -8.03
N SER A 329 -11.86 -2.33 -7.23
CA SER A 329 -13.25 -1.86 -7.29
C SER A 329 -13.57 -1.12 -8.58
N LEU A 330 -12.66 -0.22 -9.00
CA LEU A 330 -12.75 0.49 -10.27
C LEU A 330 -12.82 -0.50 -11.44
N LEU A 331 -11.87 -1.42 -11.51
CA LEU A 331 -11.77 -2.35 -12.64
C LEU A 331 -12.87 -3.41 -12.65
N TYR A 332 -13.33 -3.85 -11.49
CA TYR A 332 -14.52 -4.70 -11.38
C TYR A 332 -15.74 -3.97 -11.96
N GLY A 333 -15.92 -2.72 -11.59
CA GLY A 333 -17.00 -1.90 -12.13
C GLY A 333 -16.90 -1.72 -13.63
N LEU A 334 -15.75 -1.31 -14.15
CA LEU A 334 -15.52 -1.13 -15.59
C LEU A 334 -15.76 -2.42 -16.40
N ASN A 335 -15.26 -3.56 -15.88
CA ASN A 335 -15.45 -4.87 -16.52
C ASN A 335 -16.92 -5.29 -16.57
N LYS A 336 -17.71 -4.96 -15.54
CA LYS A 336 -19.16 -5.22 -15.51
C LYS A 336 -19.94 -4.27 -16.43
N THR A 337 -19.51 -3.01 -16.55
CA THR A 337 -20.16 -2.02 -17.44
C THR A 337 -19.85 -2.30 -18.91
N ARG A 338 -18.62 -2.73 -19.22
CA ARG A 338 -18.19 -3.06 -20.59
C ARG A 338 -17.24 -4.27 -20.58
N PRO A 339 -17.79 -5.49 -20.65
CA PRO A 339 -16.98 -6.70 -20.74
C PRO A 339 -16.10 -6.67 -22.00
N LEU A 340 -14.84 -7.13 -21.86
CA LEU A 340 -13.97 -7.38 -23.02
C LEU A 340 -14.17 -8.84 -23.46
N SER A 341 -14.52 -9.02 -24.71
CA SER A 341 -14.58 -10.35 -25.36
C SER A 341 -13.18 -10.94 -25.57
#